data_266ec9a12939d09c3fcecaa80da5f60e
#
_entry.id   266ec9a12939d09c3fcecaa80da5f60e
#
_cell.length_a   1.000
_cell.length_b   1.000
_cell.length_c   1.000
_cell.angle_alpha   90.00
_cell.angle_beta   90.00
_cell.angle_gamma   90.00
#
_symmetry.space_group_name_H-M   'P 1'
#
loop_
_entity.id
_entity.type
_entity.pdbx_description
1 polymer ?
#
loop_
_entity_poly.entity_id
_entity_poly.type
_entity_poly.pdbx_seq_one_letter_code
_entity_poly.pdbx_strand_id
1 'polypeptide(L)'
;DVSDAITRAKDAFGADNCIVLSNSAGSGDDAPEYNAAKACEAALGLRVARHPDAQKPQCLVDVVASLKSSDASTVAVVGDRLATDVLAANEIGALSVHTRPLDTKGDNPAALLSRFLENRLLLPLLRRLGAAPPRHPAVADLAHTQPGTALPSSSSR
;
A
#
# COMPACT_ATOMS: atom_id res chain seq x y z
N ASP A 1 2.02 -14.76 8.50
CA ASP A 1 1.14 -14.00 9.37
C ASP A 1 1.29 -12.51 9.07
N VAL A 2 0.18 -11.74 9.18
CA VAL A 2 0.18 -10.27 8.95
C VAL A 2 1.04 -9.56 9.98
N SER A 3 0.97 -9.98 11.23
CA SER A 3 1.77 -9.43 12.32
C SER A 3 3.28 -9.55 12.05
N ASP A 4 3.71 -10.71 11.55
CA ASP A 4 5.11 -10.93 11.19
C ASP A 4 5.55 -10.06 10.01
N ALA A 5 4.65 -9.85 9.04
CA ALA A 5 4.93 -8.97 7.90
C ALA A 5 5.09 -7.52 8.34
N ILE A 6 4.23 -7.04 9.24
CA ILE A 6 4.32 -5.69 9.82
C ILE A 6 5.59 -5.54 10.64
N THR A 7 5.93 -6.53 11.46
CA THR A 7 7.17 -6.50 12.25
C THR A 7 8.39 -6.39 11.34
N ARG A 8 8.48 -7.23 10.32
CA ARG A 8 9.58 -7.15 9.34
C ARG A 8 9.63 -5.82 8.59
N ALA A 9 8.49 -5.22 8.27
CA ALA A 9 8.45 -3.91 7.64
C ALA A 9 9.00 -2.83 8.60
N LYS A 10 8.60 -2.86 9.88
CA LYS A 10 9.13 -1.94 10.90
C LYS A 10 10.63 -2.09 11.10
N ASP A 11 11.13 -3.32 11.10
CA ASP A 11 12.56 -3.62 11.25
C ASP A 11 13.36 -3.14 10.03
N ALA A 12 12.81 -3.31 8.81
CA ALA A 12 13.49 -2.95 7.58
C ALA A 12 13.47 -1.44 7.28
N PHE A 13 12.36 -0.77 7.54
CA PHE A 13 12.14 0.62 7.14
C PHE A 13 12.11 1.60 8.31
N GLY A 14 11.99 1.11 9.54
CA GLY A 14 11.73 1.91 10.73
C GLY A 14 10.24 2.19 10.91
N ALA A 15 9.76 2.09 12.16
CA ALA A 15 8.33 2.28 12.47
C ALA A 15 7.79 3.65 12.05
N ASP A 16 8.61 4.71 12.16
CA ASP A 16 8.24 6.08 11.77
C ASP A 16 8.05 6.26 10.26
N ASN A 17 8.62 5.36 9.45
CA ASN A 17 8.51 5.37 8.00
C ASN A 17 7.41 4.42 7.49
N CYS A 18 6.69 3.75 8.39
CA CYS A 18 5.56 2.89 8.08
C CYS A 18 4.27 3.58 8.53
N ILE A 19 3.37 3.85 7.59
CA ILE A 19 2.11 4.54 7.86
C ILE A 19 0.95 3.71 7.30
N VAL A 20 -0.11 3.59 8.07
CA VAL A 20 -1.39 3.06 7.58
C VAL A 20 -2.22 4.21 7.00
N LEU A 21 -2.71 4.02 5.78
CA LEU A 21 -3.63 4.95 5.12
C LEU A 21 -4.90 4.20 4.73
N SER A 22 -6.01 4.53 5.37
CA SER A 22 -7.32 3.88 5.18
C SER A 22 -8.39 4.91 4.81
N ASN A 23 -9.34 4.56 3.95
CA ASN A 23 -10.49 5.44 3.64
C ASN A 23 -11.56 5.44 4.73
N SER A 24 -11.39 4.67 5.81
CA SER A 24 -12.27 4.67 6.98
C SER A 24 -11.54 5.15 8.22
N ALA A 25 -10.53 4.42 8.68
CA ALA A 25 -9.73 4.80 9.84
C ALA A 25 -8.87 6.03 9.53
N GLY A 26 -9.08 7.12 10.25
CA GLY A 26 -8.38 8.39 10.06
C GLY A 26 -8.99 9.33 9.03
N SER A 27 -10.08 8.92 8.34
CA SER A 27 -10.83 9.77 7.40
C SER A 27 -11.79 10.72 8.11
N GLY A 28 -12.51 11.54 7.33
CA GLY A 28 -13.58 12.39 7.84
C GLY A 28 -14.70 11.63 8.54
N ASP A 29 -14.96 10.38 8.12
CA ASP A 29 -15.97 9.52 8.75
C ASP A 29 -15.57 9.05 10.17
N ASP A 30 -14.27 9.06 10.49
CA ASP A 30 -13.72 8.72 11.81
C ASP A 30 -13.48 9.96 12.68
N ALA A 31 -13.58 11.16 12.10
CA ALA A 31 -13.40 12.44 12.80
C ALA A 31 -14.64 12.77 13.65
N PRO A 32 -14.50 13.59 14.73
CA PRO A 32 -13.25 14.15 15.23
C PRO A 32 -12.48 13.24 16.20
N GLU A 33 -13.10 12.18 16.72
CA GLU A 33 -12.52 11.34 17.79
C GLU A 33 -11.44 10.39 17.29
N TYR A 34 -11.49 9.98 16.02
CA TYR A 34 -10.57 9.04 15.38
C TYR A 34 -10.46 7.70 16.12
N ASN A 35 -11.58 7.14 16.54
CA ASN A 35 -11.60 5.91 17.33
C ASN A 35 -11.13 4.68 16.54
N ALA A 36 -11.51 4.59 15.25
CA ALA A 36 -11.06 3.51 14.39
C ALA A 36 -9.54 3.59 14.14
N ALA A 37 -9.03 4.80 13.92
CA ALA A 37 -7.60 5.01 13.74
C ALA A 37 -6.81 4.68 15.01
N LYS A 38 -7.27 5.11 16.19
CA LYS A 38 -6.62 4.78 17.47
C LYS A 38 -6.62 3.28 17.75
N ALA A 39 -7.72 2.59 17.46
CA ALA A 39 -7.80 1.13 17.60
C ALA A 39 -6.81 0.42 16.65
N CYS A 40 -6.70 0.89 15.40
CA CYS A 40 -5.75 0.38 14.44
C CYS A 40 -4.30 0.61 14.88
N GLU A 41 -3.97 1.80 15.39
CA GLU A 41 -2.65 2.13 15.95
C GLU A 41 -2.29 1.23 17.13
N ALA A 42 -3.23 1.00 18.04
CA ALA A 42 -3.03 0.12 19.18
C ALA A 42 -2.79 -1.34 18.75
N ALA A 43 -3.50 -1.81 17.72
CA ALA A 43 -3.40 -3.17 17.23
C ALA A 43 -2.11 -3.44 16.44
N LEU A 44 -1.67 -2.47 15.60
CA LEU A 44 -0.55 -2.65 14.67
C LEU A 44 0.77 -2.05 15.17
N GLY A 45 0.70 -1.13 16.13
CA GLY A 45 1.86 -0.35 16.55
C GLY A 45 2.45 0.50 15.41
N LEU A 46 1.57 0.98 14.52
CA LEU A 46 1.90 1.86 13.39
C LEU A 46 1.02 3.10 13.45
N ARG A 47 1.56 4.23 13.01
CA ARG A 47 0.78 5.45 12.87
C ARG A 47 -0.27 5.30 11.76
N VAL A 48 -1.49 5.76 12.02
CA VAL A 48 -2.55 5.88 11.01
C VAL A 48 -2.63 7.35 10.58
N ALA A 49 -2.58 7.60 9.28
CA ALA A 49 -2.71 8.95 8.73
C ALA A 49 -4.10 9.53 9.03
N ARG A 50 -4.14 10.80 9.45
CA ARG A 50 -5.39 11.57 9.62
C ARG A 50 -5.58 12.44 8.38
N HIS A 51 -6.71 12.27 7.70
CA HIS A 51 -7.04 12.96 6.45
C HIS A 51 -8.54 13.28 6.37
N PRO A 52 -9.04 14.17 7.25
CA PRO A 52 -10.46 14.47 7.36
C PRO A 52 -11.06 15.07 6.09
N ASP A 53 -10.26 15.82 5.33
CA ASP A 53 -10.73 16.64 4.21
C ASP A 53 -10.59 15.94 2.84
N ALA A 54 -9.88 14.83 2.78
CA ALA A 54 -9.66 14.10 1.53
C ALA A 54 -9.54 12.58 1.76
N GLN A 55 -10.03 11.81 0.80
CA GLN A 55 -9.84 10.36 0.77
C GLN A 55 -8.78 9.96 -0.25
N LYS A 56 -8.36 8.68 -0.24
CA LYS A 56 -7.51 8.17 -1.33
C LYS A 56 -8.27 8.29 -2.68
N PRO A 57 -7.61 8.68 -3.76
CA PRO A 57 -6.15 8.88 -3.92
C PRO A 57 -5.62 10.25 -3.49
N GLN A 58 -6.45 11.26 -3.28
CA GLN A 58 -6.03 12.67 -3.12
C GLN A 58 -5.12 12.88 -1.91
N CYS A 59 -5.42 12.24 -0.77
CA CYS A 59 -4.61 12.40 0.46
C CYS A 59 -3.24 11.71 0.40
N LEU A 60 -2.96 10.89 -0.63
CA LEU A 60 -1.71 10.12 -0.69
C LEU A 60 -0.48 11.01 -0.80
N VAL A 61 -0.56 12.09 -1.54
CA VAL A 61 0.54 13.06 -1.71
C VAL A 61 0.94 13.65 -0.35
N ASP A 62 -0.04 14.10 0.44
CA ASP A 62 0.21 14.71 1.76
C ASP A 62 0.79 13.68 2.74
N VAL A 63 0.30 12.44 2.67
CA VAL A 63 0.83 11.36 3.50
C VAL A 63 2.28 11.04 3.14
N VAL A 64 2.61 10.97 1.85
CA VAL A 64 4.00 10.76 1.40
C VAL A 64 4.89 11.93 1.84
N ALA A 65 4.43 13.16 1.70
CA ALA A 65 5.16 14.36 2.17
C ALA A 65 5.40 14.36 3.70
N SER A 66 4.58 13.64 4.47
CA SER A 66 4.74 13.49 5.92
C SER A 66 5.77 12.44 6.34
N LEU A 67 6.28 11.65 5.41
CA LEU A 67 7.36 10.69 5.66
C LEU A 67 8.71 11.41 5.74
N LYS A 68 9.71 10.77 6.33
CA LYS A 68 11.07 11.33 6.42
C LYS A 68 11.70 11.57 5.05
N SER A 69 11.34 10.74 4.05
CA SER A 69 11.70 10.97 2.66
C SER A 69 10.48 11.52 1.92
N SER A 70 10.57 12.74 1.43
CA SER A 70 9.54 13.35 0.58
C SER A 70 9.64 12.91 -0.89
N ASP A 71 10.66 12.12 -1.24
CA ASP A 71 10.82 11.57 -2.59
C ASP A 71 9.93 10.34 -2.75
N ALA A 72 8.85 10.48 -3.52
CA ALA A 72 7.89 9.41 -3.76
C ALA A 72 8.53 8.16 -4.38
N SER A 73 9.61 8.30 -5.15
CA SER A 73 10.33 7.16 -5.75
C SER A 73 10.99 6.24 -4.70
N THR A 74 11.12 6.69 -3.46
CA THR A 74 11.65 5.88 -2.34
C THR A 74 10.53 5.27 -1.47
N VAL A 75 9.27 5.51 -1.83
CA VAL A 75 8.10 5.05 -1.08
C VAL A 75 7.44 3.87 -1.77
N ALA A 76 7.02 2.87 -1.00
CA ALA A 76 6.16 1.79 -1.48
C ALA A 76 4.75 1.93 -0.91
N VAL A 77 3.75 1.88 -1.79
CA VAL A 77 2.34 1.82 -1.43
C VAL A 77 1.84 0.39 -1.62
N VAL A 78 1.44 -0.24 -0.54
CA VAL A 78 0.93 -1.62 -0.52
C VAL A 78 -0.56 -1.59 -0.30
N GLY A 79 -1.34 -2.12 -1.24
CA GLY A 79 -2.80 -2.13 -1.14
C GLY A 79 -3.47 -3.10 -2.09
N ASP A 80 -4.76 -3.31 -1.88
CA ASP A 80 -5.57 -4.27 -2.63
C ASP A 80 -6.54 -3.61 -3.63
N ARG A 81 -6.59 -2.27 -3.66
CA ARG A 81 -7.45 -1.51 -4.55
C ARG A 81 -6.66 -0.97 -5.73
N LEU A 82 -7.08 -1.36 -6.94
CA LEU A 82 -6.38 -0.93 -8.17
C LEU A 82 -6.44 0.60 -8.34
N ALA A 83 -7.62 1.20 -8.14
CA ALA A 83 -7.80 2.62 -8.39
C ALA A 83 -7.19 3.50 -7.28
N THR A 84 -7.44 3.18 -6.03
CA THR A 84 -7.07 4.06 -4.90
C THR A 84 -5.69 3.81 -4.30
N ASP A 85 -5.10 2.66 -4.58
CA ASP A 85 -3.78 2.31 -4.08
C ASP A 85 -2.77 2.24 -5.25
N VAL A 86 -3.02 1.36 -6.23
CA VAL A 86 -2.04 1.10 -7.29
C VAL A 86 -1.90 2.28 -8.26
N LEU A 87 -3.02 2.77 -8.80
CA LEU A 87 -2.98 3.90 -9.73
C LEU A 87 -2.50 5.17 -9.05
N ALA A 88 -2.97 5.44 -7.83
CA ALA A 88 -2.53 6.61 -7.07
C ALA A 88 -1.02 6.57 -6.77
N ALA A 89 -0.47 5.42 -6.40
CA ALA A 89 0.97 5.25 -6.21
C ALA A 89 1.75 5.54 -7.51
N ASN A 90 1.27 5.01 -8.63
CA ASN A 90 1.90 5.21 -9.93
C ASN A 90 1.88 6.67 -10.38
N GLU A 91 0.78 7.39 -10.12
CA GLU A 91 0.64 8.81 -10.46
C GLU A 91 1.67 9.69 -9.76
N ILE A 92 2.03 9.37 -8.53
CA ILE A 92 3.04 10.11 -7.77
C ILE A 92 4.47 9.55 -7.94
N GLY A 93 4.65 8.50 -8.73
CA GLY A 93 5.96 7.87 -8.94
C GLY A 93 6.42 6.96 -7.81
N ALA A 94 5.53 6.55 -6.91
CA ALA A 94 5.83 5.58 -5.84
C ALA A 94 5.76 4.14 -6.37
N LEU A 95 6.46 3.22 -5.70
CA LEU A 95 6.35 1.80 -5.98
C LEU A 95 4.96 1.30 -5.56
N SER A 96 4.18 0.81 -6.52
CA SER A 96 2.90 0.16 -6.21
C SER A 96 3.06 -1.35 -6.02
N VAL A 97 2.54 -1.86 -4.90
CA VAL A 97 2.50 -3.30 -4.59
C VAL A 97 1.04 -3.72 -4.44
N HIS A 98 0.52 -4.37 -5.48
CA HIS A 98 -0.86 -4.87 -5.49
C HIS A 98 -0.96 -6.20 -4.76
N THR A 99 -1.75 -6.25 -3.70
CA THR A 99 -1.99 -7.45 -2.89
C THR A 99 -3.40 -8.00 -3.09
N ARG A 100 -3.63 -9.22 -2.63
CA ARG A 100 -5.00 -9.73 -2.48
C ARG A 100 -5.60 -9.20 -1.18
N PRO A 101 -6.92 -8.91 -1.14
CA PRO A 101 -7.58 -8.55 0.11
C PRO A 101 -7.43 -9.69 1.13
N LEU A 102 -7.05 -9.35 2.35
CA LEU A 102 -6.90 -10.31 3.45
C LEU A 102 -8.25 -10.72 4.04
N ASP A 103 -9.13 -9.75 4.23
CA ASP A 103 -10.50 -9.94 4.68
C ASP A 103 -11.39 -8.87 4.04
N THR A 104 -12.62 -9.24 3.73
CA THR A 104 -13.65 -8.35 3.19
C THR A 104 -14.84 -8.21 4.13
N LYS A 105 -14.78 -8.83 5.33
CA LYS A 105 -15.80 -8.70 6.35
C LYS A 105 -15.82 -7.26 6.86
N GLY A 106 -17.00 -6.65 6.82
CA GLY A 106 -17.19 -5.26 7.25
C GLY A 106 -16.94 -4.21 6.16
N ASP A 107 -16.56 -4.59 4.96
CA ASP A 107 -16.55 -3.67 3.83
C ASP A 107 -17.94 -3.19 3.47
N ASN A 108 -18.06 -1.93 3.14
CA ASN A 108 -19.33 -1.37 2.67
C ASN A 108 -19.63 -1.95 1.26
N PRO A 109 -20.93 -2.10 0.89
CA PRO A 109 -21.33 -2.69 -0.39
C PRO A 109 -20.73 -2.00 -1.63
N ALA A 110 -20.54 -0.69 -1.58
CA ALA A 110 -19.92 0.06 -2.67
C ALA A 110 -18.42 -0.31 -2.84
N ALA A 111 -17.71 -0.51 -1.73
CA ALA A 111 -16.31 -0.97 -1.76
C ALA A 111 -16.19 -2.39 -2.32
N LEU A 112 -17.11 -3.29 -1.95
CA LEU A 112 -17.17 -4.66 -2.50
C LEU A 112 -17.45 -4.65 -4.00
N LEU A 113 -18.41 -3.84 -4.46
CA LEU A 113 -18.74 -3.70 -5.88
C LEU A 113 -17.55 -3.13 -6.68
N SER A 114 -16.94 -2.07 -6.20
CA SER A 114 -15.78 -1.45 -6.85
C SER A 114 -14.63 -2.45 -6.98
N ARG A 115 -14.31 -3.17 -5.90
CA ARG A 115 -13.27 -4.21 -5.88
C ARG A 115 -13.59 -5.37 -6.83
N PHE A 116 -14.86 -5.77 -6.92
CA PHE A 116 -15.30 -6.78 -7.89
C PHE A 116 -15.06 -6.30 -9.33
N LEU A 117 -15.48 -5.08 -9.67
CA LEU A 117 -15.30 -4.51 -10.99
C LEU A 117 -13.81 -4.36 -11.35
N GLU A 118 -12.99 -3.86 -10.42
CA GLU A 118 -11.54 -3.73 -10.61
C GLU A 118 -10.88 -5.07 -10.90
N ASN A 119 -11.16 -6.10 -10.10
CA ASN A 119 -10.47 -7.39 -10.18
C ASN A 119 -11.02 -8.30 -11.29
N ARG A 120 -12.32 -8.24 -11.59
CA ARG A 120 -12.98 -9.16 -12.53
C ARG A 120 -13.10 -8.60 -13.94
N LEU A 121 -13.14 -7.28 -14.09
CA LEU A 121 -13.28 -6.62 -15.39
C LEU A 121 -12.05 -5.80 -15.77
N LEU A 122 -11.66 -4.83 -14.93
CA LEU A 122 -10.62 -3.88 -15.28
C LEU A 122 -9.25 -4.53 -15.39
N LEU A 123 -8.82 -5.27 -14.39
CA LEU A 123 -7.50 -5.91 -14.39
C LEU A 123 -7.29 -6.92 -15.54
N PRO A 124 -8.25 -7.83 -15.85
CA PRO A 124 -8.15 -8.70 -17.01
C PRO A 124 -8.14 -7.93 -18.35
N LEU A 125 -8.92 -6.84 -18.44
CA LEU A 125 -8.96 -5.99 -19.62
C LEU A 125 -7.60 -5.30 -19.85
N LEU A 126 -7.04 -4.68 -18.82
CA LEU A 126 -5.72 -4.04 -18.89
C LEU A 126 -4.63 -5.05 -19.33
N ARG A 127 -4.66 -6.26 -18.79
CA ARG A 127 -3.74 -7.33 -19.19
C ARG A 127 -3.90 -7.71 -20.67
N ARG A 128 -5.14 -7.82 -21.15
CA ARG A 128 -5.43 -8.12 -22.57
C ARG A 128 -4.98 -7.01 -23.51
N LEU A 129 -5.06 -5.76 -23.07
CA LEU A 129 -4.60 -4.60 -23.82
C LEU A 129 -3.07 -4.43 -23.74
N GLY A 130 -2.35 -5.32 -23.06
CA GLY A 130 -0.90 -5.23 -22.93
C GLY A 130 -0.44 -4.10 -22.01
N ALA A 131 -1.33 -3.58 -21.15
CA ALA A 131 -0.94 -2.58 -20.18
C ALA A 131 0.11 -3.17 -19.22
N ALA A 132 1.31 -2.60 -19.25
CA ALA A 132 2.38 -2.94 -18.33
C ALA A 132 2.42 -1.96 -17.16
N PRO A 133 2.78 -2.41 -15.96
CA PRO A 133 3.00 -1.50 -14.85
C PRO A 133 4.15 -0.53 -15.19
N PRO A 134 4.11 0.70 -14.66
CA PRO A 134 5.23 1.64 -14.81
C PRO A 134 6.54 1.02 -14.32
N ARG A 135 7.63 1.32 -14.99
CA ARG A 135 8.95 0.91 -14.51
C ARG A 135 9.30 1.75 -13.28
N HIS A 136 9.69 1.08 -12.20
CA HIS A 136 10.12 1.75 -10.98
C HIS A 136 11.59 1.39 -10.70
N PRO A 137 12.45 2.36 -10.30
CA PRO A 137 13.88 2.11 -10.06
C PRO A 137 14.14 0.95 -9.10
N ALA A 138 13.39 0.85 -8.01
CA ALA A 138 13.55 -0.21 -7.02
C ALA A 138 13.32 -1.64 -7.53
N VAL A 139 12.67 -1.83 -8.69
CA VAL A 139 12.43 -3.15 -9.29
C VAL A 139 13.12 -3.33 -10.64
N ALA A 140 13.79 -2.30 -11.14
CA ALA A 140 14.50 -2.38 -12.41
C ALA A 140 15.58 -3.48 -12.39
N ASP A 141 16.31 -3.60 -11.28
CA ASP A 141 17.37 -4.60 -11.11
C ASP A 141 16.81 -6.01 -10.88
N LEU A 142 15.59 -6.14 -10.35
CA LEU A 142 14.97 -7.46 -10.14
C LEU A 142 14.57 -8.13 -11.45
N ALA A 143 14.31 -7.38 -12.50
CA ALA A 143 13.97 -7.90 -13.82
C ALA A 143 15.17 -8.64 -14.49
N HIS A 144 16.38 -8.39 -14.04
CA HIS A 144 17.59 -9.07 -14.50
C HIS A 144 17.97 -10.29 -13.66
N THR A 145 17.33 -10.50 -12.51
CA THR A 145 17.54 -11.68 -11.67
C THR A 145 16.66 -12.81 -12.20
N GLN A 146 17.24 -13.69 -13.00
CA GLN A 146 16.55 -14.89 -13.49
C GLN A 146 16.05 -15.74 -12.31
N PRO A 147 14.84 -16.33 -12.38
CA PRO A 147 14.39 -17.29 -11.36
C PRO A 147 15.27 -18.54 -11.46
N GLY A 148 16.26 -18.65 -10.61
CA GLY A 148 17.17 -19.81 -10.59
C GLY A 148 18.49 -19.61 -9.84
N THR A 149 18.85 -18.39 -9.46
CA THR A 149 20.07 -18.20 -8.68
C THR A 149 19.71 -18.18 -7.18
N ALA A 150 19.97 -19.29 -6.51
CA ALA A 150 19.85 -19.42 -5.06
C ALA A 150 20.69 -18.33 -4.38
N LEU A 151 20.13 -17.69 -3.36
CA LEU A 151 20.84 -16.78 -2.47
C LEU A 151 22.09 -17.48 -1.94
N PRO A 152 23.27 -16.83 -1.92
CA PRO A 152 24.45 -17.42 -1.33
C PRO A 152 24.19 -17.67 0.16
N SER A 153 24.31 -18.92 0.58
CA SER A 153 24.28 -19.31 1.98
C SER A 153 25.36 -18.52 2.72
N SER A 154 24.96 -17.73 3.71
CA SER A 154 25.89 -17.13 4.66
C SER A 154 26.63 -18.23 5.41
N SER A 155 27.83 -18.58 4.97
CA SER A 155 28.72 -19.41 5.75
C SER A 155 29.40 -18.52 6.78
N SER A 156 29.09 -18.81 8.02
CA SER A 156 29.79 -18.40 9.24
C SER A 156 31.31 -18.59 9.15
N ARG A 157 32.05 -17.56 9.47
CA ARG A 157 33.32 -17.66 10.21
C ARG A 157 33.40 -16.54 11.25
#